data_321005e1a4707ca7b249160fac4a9e68
#
_entry.id   321005e1a4707ca7b249160fac4a9e68
#
_cell.length_a   1.000
_cell.length_b   1.000
_cell.length_c   1.000
_cell.angle_alpha   90.00
_cell.angle_beta   90.00
_cell.angle_gamma   90.00
#
_symmetry.space_group_name_H-M   'P 1'
#
loop_
_entity.id
_entity.type
_entity.pdbx_description
1 polymer ?
#
loop_
_entity_poly.entity_id
_entity_poly.type
_entity_poly.pdbx_seq_one_letter_code
_entity_poly.pdbx_strand_id
1 'polypeptide(L)'
;MPTSQHFADVNGKRIAYLEAGRGDPIVLLHGNPTSSYLWRNIIPALEGCGRVIAPDLIGQGDSEKLPAGNGADRYSFEVAFEYLDELLREIGANNNVTLVIHDWGSGLGFHWARLNPESVTGIAYM
;
A
#
# COMPACT_ATOMS: atom_id res chain seq x y z
N MET A 1 14.73 -10.13 -9.13
CA MET A 1 13.38 -10.60 -9.54
C MET A 1 12.61 -9.46 -10.16
N PRO A 2 11.98 -9.69 -11.30
CA PRO A 2 11.21 -8.62 -11.92
C PRO A 2 9.97 -8.27 -11.09
N THR A 3 9.52 -7.04 -11.26
CA THR A 3 8.29 -6.57 -10.65
C THR A 3 7.10 -7.27 -11.31
N SER A 4 6.17 -7.75 -10.52
CA SER A 4 4.94 -8.34 -11.02
C SER A 4 3.73 -7.72 -10.34
N GLN A 5 2.60 -7.72 -11.05
CA GLN A 5 1.34 -7.21 -10.52
C GLN A 5 0.53 -8.36 -9.95
N HIS A 6 -0.03 -8.13 -8.77
CA HIS A 6 -0.87 -9.08 -8.07
C HIS A 6 -2.17 -8.42 -7.66
N PHE A 7 -3.15 -9.24 -7.34
CA PHE A 7 -4.44 -8.78 -6.83
C PHE A 7 -4.78 -9.57 -5.58
N ALA A 8 -5.39 -8.91 -4.62
CA ALA A 8 -5.91 -9.54 -3.42
C ALA A 8 -7.35 -9.11 -3.19
N ASP A 9 -8.18 -10.03 -2.68
CA ASP A 9 -9.55 -9.70 -2.29
C ASP A 9 -9.52 -9.17 -0.87
N VAL A 10 -9.93 -7.93 -0.71
CA VAL A 10 -9.89 -7.22 0.56
C VAL A 10 -11.28 -6.63 0.80
N ASN A 11 -11.95 -7.05 1.85
CA ASN A 11 -13.29 -6.58 2.19
C ASN A 11 -14.26 -6.64 1.01
N GLY A 12 -14.17 -7.70 0.21
CA GLY A 12 -15.03 -7.92 -0.95
C GLY A 12 -14.64 -7.13 -2.19
N LYS A 13 -13.50 -6.44 -2.17
CA LYS A 13 -13.00 -5.67 -3.31
C LYS A 13 -11.61 -6.14 -3.72
N ARG A 14 -11.31 -5.99 -4.99
CA ARG A 14 -10.02 -6.41 -5.54
C ARG A 14 -9.04 -5.24 -5.47
N ILE A 15 -7.94 -5.45 -4.76
CA ILE A 15 -6.87 -4.48 -4.62
C ILE A 15 -5.65 -4.94 -5.40
N ALA A 16 -5.16 -4.07 -6.28
CA ALA A 16 -3.95 -4.33 -7.06
C ALA A 16 -2.72 -3.88 -6.30
N TYR A 17 -1.63 -4.64 -6.43
CA TYR A 17 -0.35 -4.20 -5.89
C TYR A 17 0.79 -4.76 -6.75
N LEU A 18 1.89 -4.01 -6.78
CA LEU A 18 3.13 -4.45 -7.41
C LEU A 18 3.99 -5.10 -6.34
N GLU A 19 4.71 -6.15 -6.72
CA GLU A 19 5.59 -6.85 -5.80
C GLU A 19 6.90 -7.22 -6.49
N ALA A 20 8.01 -7.10 -5.75
CA ALA A 20 9.33 -7.51 -6.20
C ALA A 20 10.20 -7.86 -4.99
N GLY A 21 11.12 -8.80 -5.16
CA GLY A 21 12.06 -9.15 -4.11
C GLY A 21 11.50 -10.10 -3.06
N ARG A 22 12.29 -10.32 -2.02
CA ARG A 22 11.97 -11.22 -0.90
C ARG A 22 12.52 -10.65 0.39
N GLY A 23 11.93 -11.05 1.48
CA GLY A 23 12.39 -10.69 2.83
C GLY A 23 11.34 -9.89 3.55
N ASP A 24 11.79 -9.00 4.43
CA ASP A 24 10.89 -8.16 5.19
C ASP A 24 10.20 -7.15 4.27
N PRO A 25 8.92 -6.82 4.54
CA PRO A 25 8.16 -5.94 3.68
C PRO A 25 8.72 -4.51 3.62
N ILE A 26 8.78 -3.97 2.42
CA ILE A 26 9.02 -2.56 2.16
C ILE A 26 7.77 -2.06 1.43
N VAL A 27 6.92 -1.34 2.13
CA VAL A 27 5.61 -0.92 1.61
C VAL A 27 5.70 0.52 1.11
N LEU A 28 5.41 0.71 -0.18
CA LEU A 28 5.48 2.01 -0.84
C LEU A 28 4.06 2.53 -1.03
N LEU A 29 3.72 3.64 -0.37
CA LEU A 29 2.37 4.20 -0.40
C LEU A 29 2.36 5.49 -1.21
N HIS A 30 1.61 5.46 -2.32
CA HIS A 30 1.46 6.63 -3.19
C HIS A 30 0.46 7.63 -2.62
N GLY A 31 0.42 8.80 -3.24
CA GLY A 31 -0.52 9.85 -2.88
C GLY A 31 -1.77 9.88 -3.75
N ASN A 32 -2.54 10.92 -3.60
CA ASN A 32 -3.76 11.18 -4.35
C ASN A 32 -3.51 12.37 -5.29
N PRO A 33 -3.81 12.27 -6.56
CA PRO A 33 -4.52 11.23 -7.31
C PRO A 33 -3.56 10.39 -8.18
N THR A 34 -2.71 9.62 -7.60
CA THR A 34 -1.73 8.82 -8.32
C THR A 34 -1.97 7.32 -8.16
N SER A 35 -0.95 6.52 -8.36
CA SER A 35 -1.02 5.07 -8.24
C SER A 35 0.38 4.52 -7.94
N SER A 36 0.48 3.19 -7.85
CA SER A 36 1.76 2.52 -7.69
C SER A 36 2.75 2.84 -8.80
N TYR A 37 2.29 3.35 -9.93
CA TYR A 37 3.14 3.76 -11.04
C TYR A 37 4.18 4.81 -10.62
N LEU A 38 3.87 5.61 -9.60
CA LEU A 38 4.80 6.56 -9.00
C LEU A 38 6.12 5.89 -8.63
N TRP A 39 6.07 4.65 -8.21
CA TRP A 39 7.21 3.92 -7.67
C TRP A 39 7.97 3.08 -8.70
N ARG A 40 7.62 3.15 -9.98
CA ARG A 40 8.14 2.27 -11.04
C ARG A 40 9.66 2.27 -11.15
N ASN A 41 10.31 3.38 -10.83
CA ASN A 41 11.76 3.49 -10.87
C ASN A 41 12.42 3.21 -9.52
N ILE A 42 11.63 3.19 -8.46
CA ILE A 42 12.11 2.95 -7.09
C ILE A 42 12.13 1.46 -6.78
N ILE A 43 11.11 0.73 -7.23
CA ILE A 43 10.97 -0.70 -6.95
C ILE A 43 12.22 -1.49 -7.35
N PRO A 44 12.77 -1.35 -8.56
CA PRO A 44 13.96 -2.13 -8.93
C PRO A 44 15.16 -1.83 -8.06
N ALA A 45 15.28 -0.61 -7.54
CA ALA A 45 16.38 -0.24 -6.67
C ALA A 45 16.28 -0.87 -5.28
N LEU A 46 15.09 -1.24 -4.86
CA LEU A 46 14.83 -1.79 -3.52
C LEU A 46 14.66 -3.30 -3.50
N GLU A 47 14.49 -3.95 -4.63
CA GLU A 47 14.16 -5.37 -4.66
C GLU A 47 15.22 -6.27 -4.04
N GLY A 48 16.47 -5.79 -3.95
CA GLY A 48 17.55 -6.52 -3.26
C GLY A 48 17.53 -6.33 -1.76
N CYS A 49 16.70 -5.42 -1.24
CA CYS A 49 16.66 -5.07 0.18
C CYS A 49 15.55 -5.75 0.95
N GLY A 50 14.55 -6.28 0.27
CA GLY A 50 13.42 -6.92 0.91
C GLY A 50 12.29 -7.22 -0.06
N ARG A 51 11.11 -7.50 0.49
CA ARG A 51 9.89 -7.74 -0.28
C ARG A 51 9.21 -6.40 -0.52
N VAL A 52 9.39 -5.84 -1.70
CA VAL A 52 8.83 -4.54 -2.06
C VAL A 52 7.38 -4.71 -2.47
N ILE A 53 6.50 -3.94 -1.86
CA ILE A 53 5.06 -3.97 -2.11
C ILE A 53 4.57 -2.56 -2.35
N ALA A 54 3.96 -2.33 -3.51
CA ALA A 54 3.42 -1.02 -3.87
C ALA A 54 1.95 -1.17 -4.25
N PRO A 55 1.03 -1.01 -3.29
CA PRO A 55 -0.39 -1.13 -3.59
C PRO A 55 -0.92 0.09 -4.33
N ASP A 56 -1.97 -0.15 -5.12
CA ASP A 56 -2.85 0.92 -5.59
C ASP A 56 -3.93 1.08 -4.53
N LEU A 57 -4.06 2.29 -3.99
CA LEU A 57 -5.10 2.56 -3.00
C LEU A 57 -6.48 2.32 -3.61
N ILE A 58 -7.46 1.99 -2.74
CA ILE A 58 -8.82 1.72 -3.21
C ILE A 58 -9.32 2.83 -4.14
N GLY A 59 -9.86 2.44 -5.29
CA GLY A 59 -10.38 3.37 -6.28
C GLY A 59 -9.34 4.02 -7.18
N GLN A 60 -8.05 3.75 -6.97
CA GLN A 60 -6.98 4.34 -7.76
C GLN A 60 -6.20 3.25 -8.50
N GLY A 61 -5.51 3.64 -9.57
CA GLY A 61 -4.77 2.69 -10.38
C GLY A 61 -5.64 1.54 -10.86
N ASP A 62 -5.16 0.32 -10.64
CA ASP A 62 -5.85 -0.90 -11.07
C ASP A 62 -6.66 -1.55 -9.96
N SER A 63 -6.73 -0.92 -8.77
CA SER A 63 -7.62 -1.38 -7.72
C SER A 63 -9.06 -1.11 -8.05
N GLU A 64 -9.95 -1.95 -7.53
CA GLU A 64 -11.38 -1.82 -7.78
C GLU A 64 -11.91 -0.49 -7.26
N LYS A 65 -12.91 0.06 -7.95
CA LYS A 65 -13.56 1.30 -7.56
C LYS A 65 -14.81 1.02 -6.74
N LEU A 66 -15.06 1.87 -5.77
CA LEU A 66 -16.28 1.77 -4.96
C LEU A 66 -17.46 2.36 -5.72
N PRO A 67 -18.65 1.72 -5.65
CA PRO A 67 -19.83 2.24 -6.32
C PRO A 67 -20.25 3.62 -5.80
N ALA A 68 -20.81 4.45 -6.69
CA ALA A 68 -21.32 5.74 -6.29
C ALA A 68 -22.41 5.65 -5.22
N GLY A 69 -23.13 4.52 -5.16
CA GLY A 69 -24.14 4.25 -4.14
C GLY A 69 -23.59 4.15 -2.72
N ASN A 70 -22.29 4.00 -2.54
CA ASN A 70 -21.66 4.01 -1.23
C ASN A 70 -21.55 5.43 -0.63
N GLY A 71 -21.94 6.45 -1.38
CA GLY A 71 -21.98 7.82 -0.91
C GLY A 71 -20.74 8.63 -1.23
N ALA A 72 -20.79 9.92 -0.86
CA ALA A 72 -19.72 10.87 -1.12
C ALA A 72 -18.44 10.54 -0.32
N ASP A 73 -18.60 9.88 0.83
CA ASP A 73 -17.49 9.56 1.73
C ASP A 73 -16.83 8.20 1.42
N ARG A 74 -17.17 7.58 0.30
CA ARG A 74 -16.66 6.25 -0.04
C ARG A 74 -15.13 6.18 -0.17
N TYR A 75 -14.49 7.31 -0.46
CA TYR A 75 -13.03 7.39 -0.51
C TYR A 75 -12.46 8.26 0.60
N SER A 76 -13.09 8.25 1.76
CA SER A 76 -12.57 8.97 2.92
C SER A 76 -11.25 8.35 3.39
N PHE A 77 -10.54 9.09 4.23
CA PHE A 77 -9.30 8.60 4.84
C PHE A 77 -9.52 7.28 5.58
N GLU A 78 -10.59 7.20 6.35
CA GLU A 78 -10.91 6.01 7.14
C GLU A 78 -11.15 4.79 6.25
N VAL A 79 -11.88 4.96 5.16
CA VAL A 79 -12.17 3.88 4.22
C VAL A 79 -10.87 3.43 3.54
N ALA A 80 -10.07 4.36 3.04
CA ALA A 80 -8.80 4.03 2.42
C ALA A 80 -7.87 3.29 3.39
N PHE A 81 -7.86 3.72 4.65
CA PHE A 81 -7.04 3.09 5.67
C PHE A 81 -7.49 1.66 5.95
N GLU A 82 -8.79 1.42 6.05
CA GLU A 82 -9.32 0.07 6.28
C GLU A 82 -8.88 -0.91 5.18
N TYR A 83 -8.96 -0.49 3.92
CA TYR A 83 -8.52 -1.34 2.81
C TYR A 83 -7.02 -1.58 2.84
N LEU A 84 -6.23 -0.57 3.17
CA LEU A 84 -4.78 -0.71 3.27
C LEU A 84 -4.40 -1.66 4.40
N ASP A 85 -4.96 -1.47 5.58
CA ASP A 85 -4.65 -2.29 6.75
C ASP A 85 -5.00 -3.76 6.49
N GLU A 86 -6.18 -4.00 5.94
CA GLU A 86 -6.62 -5.35 5.62
C GLU A 86 -5.76 -5.99 4.52
N LEU A 87 -5.36 -5.20 3.53
CA LEU A 87 -4.47 -5.69 2.48
C LEU A 87 -3.15 -6.19 3.07
N LEU A 88 -2.52 -5.39 3.93
CA LEU A 88 -1.24 -5.76 4.50
C LEU A 88 -1.33 -7.03 5.33
N ARG A 89 -2.45 -7.24 6.02
CA ARG A 89 -2.69 -8.48 6.75
C ARG A 89 -2.90 -9.65 5.79
N GLU A 90 -3.71 -9.45 4.77
CA GLU A 90 -4.06 -10.50 3.81
C GLU A 90 -2.85 -11.05 3.07
N ILE A 91 -1.92 -10.19 2.69
CA ILE A 91 -0.73 -10.61 1.96
C ILE A 91 0.48 -10.88 2.86
N GLY A 92 0.29 -10.83 4.17
CA GLY A 92 1.35 -11.12 5.13
C GLY A 92 2.45 -10.08 5.21
N ALA A 93 2.12 -8.81 4.93
CA ALA A 93 3.09 -7.73 4.89
C ALA A 93 2.93 -6.79 6.10
N ASN A 94 2.67 -7.35 7.26
CA ASN A 94 2.36 -6.58 8.47
C ASN A 94 3.33 -6.81 9.63
N ASN A 95 4.52 -7.34 9.37
CA ASN A 95 5.57 -7.52 10.37
C ASN A 95 6.91 -7.06 9.81
N ASN A 96 7.71 -6.40 10.63
CA ASN A 96 9.04 -5.89 10.27
C ASN A 96 8.97 -5.01 9.04
N VAL A 97 8.00 -4.10 9.01
CA VAL A 97 7.67 -3.30 7.84
C VAL A 97 8.51 -2.02 7.80
N THR A 98 9.09 -1.74 6.64
CA THR A 98 9.61 -0.42 6.33
C THR A 98 8.59 0.28 5.44
N LEU A 99 8.16 1.48 5.85
CA LEU A 99 7.21 2.27 5.09
C LEU A 99 7.94 3.34 4.30
N VAL A 100 7.63 3.44 3.02
CA VAL A 100 8.10 4.55 2.17
C VAL A 100 6.84 5.27 1.71
N ILE A 101 6.68 6.51 2.14
CA ILE A 101 5.40 7.20 2.07
C ILE A 101 5.53 8.57 1.42
N HIS A 102 4.46 8.97 0.73
CA HIS A 102 4.42 10.23 -0.02
C HIS A 102 2.99 10.78 -0.02
N ASP A 103 2.83 12.08 0.25
CA ASP A 103 1.56 12.80 0.18
C ASP A 103 0.47 12.13 1.03
N TRP A 104 -0.67 11.78 0.44
CA TRP A 104 -1.77 11.09 1.12
C TRP A 104 -1.29 9.77 1.74
N GLY A 105 -0.38 9.06 1.05
CA GLY A 105 0.25 7.87 1.60
C GLY A 105 1.02 8.14 2.89
N SER A 106 1.51 9.35 3.09
CA SER A 106 2.16 9.72 4.36
C SER A 106 1.16 9.70 5.51
N GLY A 107 -0.04 10.25 5.30
CA GLY A 107 -1.09 10.21 6.32
C GLY A 107 -1.47 8.78 6.68
N LEU A 108 -1.69 7.94 5.66
CA LEU A 108 -2.04 6.55 5.85
C LEU A 108 -0.90 5.78 6.55
N GLY A 109 0.33 5.98 6.10
CA GLY A 109 1.49 5.28 6.63
C GLY A 109 1.79 5.65 8.07
N PHE A 110 1.78 6.93 8.40
CA PHE A 110 1.99 7.35 9.79
C PHE A 110 0.88 6.87 10.70
N HIS A 111 -0.36 6.86 10.23
CA HIS A 111 -1.47 6.34 11.01
C HIS A 111 -1.32 4.83 11.25
N TRP A 112 -0.93 4.09 10.21
CA TRP A 112 -0.69 2.66 10.34
C TRP A 112 0.43 2.37 11.32
N ALA A 113 1.53 3.14 11.25
CA ALA A 113 2.65 3.00 12.17
C ALA A 113 2.24 3.29 13.61
N ARG A 114 1.39 4.30 13.82
CA ARG A 114 0.89 4.65 15.14
C ARG A 114 0.07 3.52 15.76
N LEU A 115 -0.70 2.82 14.96
CA LEU A 115 -1.54 1.71 15.42
C LEU A 115 -0.77 0.39 15.50
N ASN A 116 0.36 0.27 14.80
CA ASN A 116 1.16 -0.96 14.74
C ASN A 116 2.64 -0.66 15.03
N PRO A 117 2.97 -0.02 16.18
CA PRO A 117 4.34 0.43 16.42
C PRO A 117 5.36 -0.70 16.49
N GLU A 118 4.94 -1.89 16.92
CA GLU A 118 5.82 -3.04 17.01
C GLU A 118 6.10 -3.69 15.66
N SER A 119 5.31 -3.36 14.66
CA SER A 119 5.42 -3.95 13.32
C SER A 119 6.27 -3.11 12.36
N VAL A 120 6.59 -1.86 12.74
CA VAL A 120 7.31 -0.93 11.86
C VAL A 120 8.76 -0.82 12.29
N THR A 121 9.67 -1.08 11.36
CA THR A 121 11.11 -1.00 11.61
C THR A 121 11.73 0.28 11.09
N GLY A 122 11.07 0.98 10.17
CA GLY A 122 11.57 2.22 9.63
C GLY A 122 10.54 2.93 8.77
N ILE A 123 10.71 4.24 8.63
CA ILE A 123 9.84 5.08 7.79
C ILE A 123 10.72 6.04 7.00
N ALA A 124 10.55 6.02 5.68
CA ALA A 124 11.11 7.05 4.80
C ALA A 124 9.93 7.86 4.26
N TYR A 125 9.99 9.16 4.46
CA TYR A 125 8.90 10.05 4.02
C TYR A 125 9.43 11.22 3.21
N MET A 126 8.56 11.74 2.36
CA MET A 126 8.92 12.87 1.50
C MET A 126 7.69 13.73 1.20
#